data_5755c3f3adb9ed02f8bfa6d2096002fc
#
_entry.id   5755c3f3adb9ed02f8bfa6d2096002fc
#
_cell.length_a   1.000
_cell.length_b   1.000
_cell.length_c   1.000
_cell.angle_alpha   90.00
_cell.angle_beta   90.00
_cell.angle_gamma   90.00
#
_symmetry.space_group_name_H-M   'P 1'
#
loop_
_entity.id
_entity.type
_entity.pdbx_description
1 polymer ?
#
loop_
_entity_poly.entity_id
_entity_poly.type
_entity_poly.pdbx_seq_one_letter_code
_entity_poly.pdbx_strand_id
1 'polypeptide(L)'
;MPKQRFDETEYVKSFDFEKYFEVMDISEDERAERVKLARDFAVLMLFFFANMNLEEQSREYQYTILEERCKAIAEGYVGKSDTAYLNDWARRIATKTTDTTYDHIENPVDESKVFDFEEWDVTIPQNEYWTSPLRAFLIAGGMAMVVGEYGDLLEAVESGATTKTWHTERDKRVRPTHREAESQTVAIWEPFIVGGWELMFPGDATLGAPDEELCSCRCHSTYA
;
A
#
# COMPACT_ATOMS: atom_id res chain seq x y z
N MET A 1 -4.79 34.88 7.54
CA MET A 1 -3.81 34.62 6.49
C MET A 1 -4.52 33.82 5.40
N PRO A 2 -4.38 34.07 4.11
CA PRO A 2 -5.00 33.24 3.09
C PRO A 2 -4.38 31.85 3.19
N LYS A 3 -5.22 30.79 3.36
CA LYS A 3 -4.79 29.39 3.26
C LYS A 3 -4.19 29.22 1.87
N GLN A 4 -2.89 28.96 1.81
CA GLN A 4 -2.21 28.60 0.56
C GLN A 4 -2.93 27.36 0.06
N ARG A 5 -3.51 27.44 -1.14
CA ARG A 5 -4.18 26.30 -1.78
C ARG A 5 -3.06 25.31 -2.09
N PHE A 6 -3.02 24.20 -1.40
CA PHE A 6 -2.06 23.13 -1.61
C PHE A 6 -2.34 22.57 -3.02
N ASP A 7 -1.37 22.69 -3.92
CA ASP A 7 -1.47 22.03 -5.23
C ASP A 7 -1.02 20.59 -5.09
N GLU A 8 -1.95 19.73 -4.70
CA GLU A 8 -1.75 18.30 -4.48
C GLU A 8 -1.13 17.63 -5.70
N THR A 9 -1.45 18.10 -6.90
CA THR A 9 -0.97 17.52 -8.17
C THR A 9 0.53 17.78 -8.40
N GLU A 10 1.03 18.97 -8.08
CA GLU A 10 2.47 19.25 -8.17
C GLU A 10 3.25 18.47 -7.12
N TYR A 11 2.71 18.30 -5.93
CA TYR A 11 3.36 17.56 -4.86
C TYR A 11 3.47 16.07 -5.19
N VAL A 12 2.43 15.46 -5.74
CA VAL A 12 2.43 14.05 -6.17
C VAL A 12 3.45 13.80 -7.28
N LYS A 13 3.68 14.77 -8.16
CA LYS A 13 4.71 14.69 -9.21
C LYS A 13 6.13 14.74 -8.67
N SER A 14 6.34 15.29 -7.47
CA SER A 14 7.66 15.40 -6.85
C SER A 14 8.15 14.10 -6.23
N PHE A 15 7.25 13.13 -5.95
CA PHE A 15 7.64 11.82 -5.42
C PHE A 15 7.91 10.84 -6.56
N ASP A 16 9.05 10.18 -6.47
CA ASP A 16 9.52 9.25 -7.51
C ASP A 16 8.90 7.86 -7.31
N PHE A 17 7.66 7.70 -7.79
CA PHE A 17 7.00 6.39 -7.80
C PHE A 17 7.65 5.40 -8.78
N GLU A 18 8.36 5.86 -9.81
CA GLU A 18 9.13 4.96 -10.68
C GLU A 18 10.21 4.25 -9.86
N LYS A 19 10.95 5.00 -9.04
CA LYS A 19 11.95 4.44 -8.12
C LYS A 19 11.33 3.46 -7.12
N TYR A 20 10.08 3.71 -6.66
CA TYR A 20 9.38 2.82 -5.73
C TYR A 20 9.19 1.42 -6.34
N PHE A 21 8.83 1.35 -7.64
CA PHE A 21 8.57 0.11 -8.37
C PHE A 21 9.76 -0.39 -9.20
N GLU A 22 10.83 0.39 -9.37
CA GLU A 22 12.01 0.03 -10.17
C GLU A 22 12.66 -1.29 -9.72
N VAL A 23 12.58 -1.55 -8.43
CA VAL A 23 13.18 -2.75 -7.82
C VAL A 23 12.35 -4.02 -7.99
N MET A 24 11.15 -3.94 -8.56
CA MET A 24 10.29 -5.09 -8.80
C MET A 24 10.54 -5.67 -10.20
N ASP A 25 10.67 -7.00 -10.28
CA ASP A 25 10.86 -7.72 -11.55
C ASP A 25 9.51 -7.90 -12.29
N ILE A 26 8.92 -6.77 -12.68
CA ILE A 26 7.68 -6.65 -13.43
C ILE A 26 7.95 -5.94 -14.77
N SER A 27 7.05 -6.10 -15.75
CA SER A 27 7.16 -5.46 -17.05
C SER A 27 7.12 -3.93 -16.96
N GLU A 28 7.63 -3.23 -17.98
CA GLU A 28 7.57 -1.75 -18.04
C GLU A 28 6.11 -1.24 -18.09
N ASP A 29 5.23 -1.92 -18.83
CA ASP A 29 3.83 -1.55 -18.92
C ASP A 29 3.11 -1.71 -17.58
N GLU A 30 3.32 -2.82 -16.90
CA GLU A 30 2.78 -3.09 -15.56
C GLU A 30 3.31 -2.08 -14.52
N ARG A 31 4.60 -1.76 -14.58
CA ARG A 31 5.18 -0.71 -13.73
C ARG A 31 4.51 0.64 -13.95
N ALA A 32 4.32 1.05 -15.20
CA ALA A 32 3.68 2.31 -15.54
C ALA A 32 2.24 2.37 -15.01
N GLU A 33 1.48 1.28 -15.08
CA GLU A 33 0.13 1.18 -14.53
C GLU A 33 0.13 1.28 -12.99
N ARG A 34 1.04 0.57 -12.32
CA ARG A 34 1.20 0.65 -10.84
C ARG A 34 1.62 2.05 -10.39
N VAL A 35 2.49 2.73 -11.13
CA VAL A 35 2.87 4.13 -10.86
C VAL A 35 1.67 5.07 -10.98
N LYS A 36 0.84 4.90 -12.01
CA LYS A 36 -0.38 5.69 -12.16
C LYS A 36 -1.34 5.46 -11.00
N LEU A 37 -1.57 4.20 -10.64
CA LEU A 37 -2.42 3.82 -9.51
C LEU A 37 -1.90 4.39 -8.19
N ALA A 38 -0.58 4.34 -7.96
CA ALA A 38 0.05 4.93 -6.77
C ALA A 38 -0.15 6.44 -6.71
N ARG A 39 -0.12 7.15 -7.84
CA ARG A 39 -0.40 8.59 -7.89
C ARG A 39 -1.85 8.90 -7.51
N ASP A 40 -2.81 8.10 -7.97
CA ASP A 40 -4.22 8.27 -7.62
C ASP A 40 -4.44 8.05 -6.11
N PHE A 41 -3.85 7.02 -5.52
CA PHE A 41 -3.87 6.80 -4.07
C PHE A 41 -3.12 7.90 -3.31
N ALA A 42 -2.02 8.43 -3.84
CA ALA A 42 -1.27 9.50 -3.19
C ALA A 42 -2.09 10.79 -3.07
N VAL A 43 -2.84 11.17 -4.10
CA VAL A 43 -3.77 12.31 -4.05
C VAL A 43 -4.81 12.10 -2.93
N LEU A 44 -5.38 10.89 -2.85
CA LEU A 44 -6.34 10.56 -1.80
C LEU A 44 -5.71 10.67 -0.41
N MET A 45 -4.52 10.11 -0.21
CA MET A 45 -3.84 10.09 1.10
C MET A 45 -3.40 11.48 1.55
N LEU A 46 -2.90 12.31 0.63
CA LEU A 46 -2.56 13.70 0.93
C LEU A 46 -3.80 14.51 1.35
N PHE A 47 -4.91 14.35 0.61
CA PHE A 47 -6.17 14.97 0.97
C PHE A 47 -6.66 14.50 2.34
N PHE A 48 -6.60 13.20 2.61
CA PHE A 48 -6.99 12.61 3.87
C PHE A 48 -6.18 13.22 5.04
N PHE A 49 -4.84 13.22 4.96
CA PHE A 49 -4.00 13.78 6.02
C PHE A 49 -4.16 15.29 6.21
N ALA A 50 -4.35 16.04 5.12
CA ALA A 50 -4.60 17.47 5.21
C ALA A 50 -5.91 17.83 5.94
N ASN A 51 -6.89 16.92 5.91
CA ASN A 51 -8.19 17.13 6.55
C ASN A 51 -8.30 16.53 7.96
N MET A 52 -7.37 15.70 8.41
CA MET A 52 -7.41 15.10 9.76
C MET A 52 -7.27 16.13 10.90
N ASN A 53 -6.68 17.29 10.63
CA ASN A 53 -6.53 18.37 11.61
C ASN A 53 -7.79 19.27 11.76
N LEU A 54 -8.89 18.92 11.11
CA LEU A 54 -10.15 19.65 11.25
C LEU A 54 -10.91 19.07 12.45
N GLU A 55 -10.98 19.83 13.55
CA GLU A 55 -11.61 19.48 14.84
C GLU A 55 -13.07 18.97 14.75
N GLU A 56 -13.69 19.01 13.58
CA GLU A 56 -15.11 18.74 13.39
C GLU A 56 -15.43 17.34 12.83
N GLN A 57 -14.43 16.51 12.52
CA GLN A 57 -14.68 15.22 11.86
C GLN A 57 -14.39 14.04 12.79
N SER A 58 -15.40 13.19 13.01
CA SER A 58 -15.24 11.97 13.80
C SER A 58 -14.37 10.93 13.09
N ARG A 59 -13.69 10.07 13.83
CA ARG A 59 -12.95 8.91 13.28
C ARG A 59 -13.84 8.07 12.34
N GLU A 60 -15.11 7.84 12.71
CA GLU A 60 -16.06 7.06 11.93
C GLU A 60 -16.35 7.69 10.55
N TYR A 61 -16.46 9.01 10.49
CA TYR A 61 -16.56 9.72 9.22
C TYR A 61 -15.33 9.52 8.34
N GLN A 62 -14.14 9.57 8.95
CA GLN A 62 -12.88 9.37 8.24
C GLN A 62 -12.74 7.93 7.72
N TYR A 63 -13.15 6.92 8.49
CA TYR A 63 -13.19 5.53 8.01
C TYR A 63 -14.05 5.42 6.76
N THR A 64 -15.29 5.92 6.82
CA THR A 64 -16.25 5.81 5.72
C THR A 64 -15.71 6.44 4.44
N ILE A 65 -15.21 7.67 4.52
CA ILE A 65 -14.70 8.39 3.34
C ILE A 65 -13.47 7.69 2.76
N LEU A 66 -12.53 7.28 3.60
CA LEU A 66 -11.32 6.62 3.12
C LEU A 66 -11.62 5.24 2.52
N GLU A 67 -12.48 4.44 3.15
CA GLU A 67 -12.93 3.14 2.64
C GLU A 67 -13.58 3.28 1.26
N GLU A 68 -14.59 4.16 1.12
CA GLU A 68 -15.29 4.39 -0.15
C GLU A 68 -14.36 4.84 -1.27
N ARG A 69 -13.42 5.74 -0.96
CA ARG A 69 -12.48 6.28 -1.97
C ARG A 69 -11.41 5.28 -2.36
N CYS A 70 -10.83 4.56 -1.41
CA CYS A 70 -9.87 3.48 -1.69
C CYS A 70 -10.51 2.41 -2.56
N LYS A 71 -11.73 1.98 -2.21
CA LYS A 71 -12.50 1.01 -2.97
C LYS A 71 -12.72 1.50 -4.40
N ALA A 72 -13.21 2.72 -4.60
CA ALA A 72 -13.52 3.25 -5.93
C ALA A 72 -12.28 3.31 -6.84
N ILE A 73 -11.11 3.69 -6.32
CA ILE A 73 -9.86 3.71 -7.08
C ILE A 73 -9.46 2.27 -7.46
N ALA A 74 -9.48 1.35 -6.51
CA ALA A 74 -9.10 -0.04 -6.73
C ALA A 74 -10.03 -0.75 -7.74
N GLU A 75 -11.34 -0.56 -7.62
CA GLU A 75 -12.33 -1.10 -8.56
C GLU A 75 -12.14 -0.54 -9.98
N GLY A 76 -11.82 0.75 -10.10
CA GLY A 76 -11.52 1.39 -11.37
C GLY A 76 -10.29 0.78 -12.06
N TYR A 77 -9.27 0.41 -11.28
CA TYR A 77 -8.05 -0.23 -11.79
C TYR A 77 -8.31 -1.69 -12.18
N VAL A 78 -8.90 -2.47 -11.28
CA VAL A 78 -9.15 -3.92 -11.48
C VAL A 78 -10.24 -4.19 -12.52
N GLY A 79 -11.10 -3.19 -12.82
CA GLY A 79 -12.21 -3.34 -13.75
C GLY A 79 -13.37 -4.20 -13.21
N LYS A 80 -13.38 -4.47 -11.91
CA LYS A 80 -14.42 -5.25 -11.22
C LYS A 80 -14.88 -4.52 -9.97
N SER A 81 -16.19 -4.48 -9.75
CA SER A 81 -16.81 -3.85 -8.60
C SER A 81 -17.32 -4.87 -7.59
N ASP A 82 -17.46 -4.43 -6.33
CA ASP A 82 -18.08 -5.17 -5.23
C ASP A 82 -17.48 -6.57 -4.97
N THR A 83 -16.22 -6.79 -5.26
CA THR A 83 -15.55 -8.02 -4.84
C THR A 83 -15.41 -8.06 -3.33
N ALA A 84 -15.61 -9.24 -2.72
CA ALA A 84 -15.43 -9.41 -1.28
C ALA A 84 -14.02 -9.01 -0.82
N TYR A 85 -13.01 -9.29 -1.67
CA TYR A 85 -11.63 -8.91 -1.42
C TYR A 85 -11.46 -7.39 -1.33
N LEU A 86 -11.88 -6.62 -2.34
CA LEU A 86 -11.71 -5.17 -2.36
C LEU A 86 -12.48 -4.47 -1.23
N ASN A 87 -13.65 -5.01 -0.86
CA ASN A 87 -14.41 -4.50 0.28
C ASN A 87 -13.66 -4.68 1.60
N ASP A 88 -13.10 -5.87 1.84
CA ASP A 88 -12.33 -6.14 3.06
C ASP A 88 -11.01 -5.37 3.09
N TRP A 89 -10.29 -5.34 1.98
CA TRP A 89 -9.05 -4.59 1.82
C TRP A 89 -9.25 -3.09 2.08
N ALA A 90 -10.23 -2.46 1.44
CA ALA A 90 -10.49 -1.03 1.59
C ALA A 90 -10.85 -0.66 3.04
N ARG A 91 -11.65 -1.51 3.70
CA ARG A 91 -11.99 -1.35 5.12
C ARG A 91 -10.75 -1.44 6.01
N ARG A 92 -9.88 -2.42 5.78
CA ARG A 92 -8.63 -2.59 6.56
C ARG A 92 -7.69 -1.41 6.39
N ILE A 93 -7.49 -0.93 5.16
CA ILE A 93 -6.67 0.25 4.87
C ILE A 93 -7.26 1.48 5.58
N ALA A 94 -8.57 1.72 5.45
CA ALA A 94 -9.23 2.86 6.06
C ALA A 94 -9.11 2.84 7.59
N THR A 95 -9.43 1.71 8.22
CA THR A 95 -9.36 1.55 9.67
C THR A 95 -7.92 1.71 10.16
N LYS A 96 -6.99 0.96 9.59
CA LYS A 96 -5.59 0.97 10.03
C LYS A 96 -4.94 2.34 9.88
N THR A 97 -5.13 3.00 8.73
CA THR A 97 -4.56 4.31 8.46
C THR A 97 -5.13 5.36 9.40
N THR A 98 -6.45 5.35 9.59
CA THR A 98 -7.13 6.31 10.47
C THR A 98 -6.70 6.11 11.92
N ASP A 99 -6.82 4.88 12.45
CA ASP A 99 -6.46 4.59 13.85
C ASP A 99 -5.03 4.94 14.16
N THR A 100 -4.09 4.45 13.35
CA THR A 100 -2.67 4.74 13.55
C THR A 100 -2.38 6.24 13.54
N THR A 101 -3.06 7.00 12.67
CA THR A 101 -2.83 8.44 12.57
C THR A 101 -3.40 9.16 13.79
N TYR A 102 -4.64 8.87 14.19
CA TYR A 102 -5.26 9.46 15.38
C TYR A 102 -4.52 9.12 16.66
N ASP A 103 -4.10 7.86 16.81
CA ASP A 103 -3.38 7.42 18.02
C ASP A 103 -2.07 8.20 18.20
N HIS A 104 -1.36 8.53 17.12
CA HIS A 104 -0.14 9.32 17.18
C HIS A 104 -0.38 10.84 17.28
N ILE A 105 -1.51 11.35 16.81
CA ILE A 105 -1.90 12.75 17.03
C ILE A 105 -2.31 12.95 18.50
N GLU A 106 -3.09 12.03 19.07
CA GLU A 106 -3.58 12.09 20.44
C GLU A 106 -2.50 11.75 21.48
N ASN A 107 -1.55 10.88 21.12
CA ASN A 107 -0.44 10.45 21.95
C ASN A 107 0.90 10.73 21.25
N PRO A 108 1.31 12.01 21.12
CA PRO A 108 2.53 12.35 20.41
C PRO A 108 3.75 11.71 21.08
N VAL A 109 4.63 11.14 20.26
CA VAL A 109 5.91 10.60 20.70
C VAL A 109 6.89 11.72 21.01
N ASP A 110 7.99 11.37 21.68
CA ASP A 110 9.08 12.27 22.00
C ASP A 110 9.58 13.01 20.74
N GLU A 111 9.48 14.33 20.73
CA GLU A 111 9.87 15.20 19.59
C GLU A 111 11.36 15.09 19.23
N SER A 112 12.19 14.57 20.13
CA SER A 112 13.61 14.33 19.85
C SER A 112 13.88 13.12 18.95
N LYS A 113 12.88 12.24 18.77
CA LYS A 113 12.99 11.05 17.93
C LYS A 113 12.70 11.37 16.48
N VAL A 114 13.50 10.77 15.60
CA VAL A 114 13.36 10.91 14.17
C VAL A 114 13.18 9.55 13.49
N PHE A 115 12.52 9.54 12.35
CA PHE A 115 12.61 8.46 11.38
C PHE A 115 13.62 8.85 10.31
N ASP A 116 14.49 7.92 9.97
CA ASP A 116 15.47 8.08 8.91
C ASP A 116 15.14 7.12 7.76
N PHE A 117 14.82 7.70 6.62
CA PHE A 117 14.47 7.00 5.38
C PHE A 117 15.62 7.16 4.39
N GLU A 118 16.72 6.44 4.62
CA GLU A 118 17.94 6.49 3.79
C GLU A 118 17.64 6.34 2.29
N GLU A 119 16.68 5.48 1.93
CA GLU A 119 16.29 5.23 0.55
C GLU A 119 15.76 6.49 -0.17
N TRP A 120 15.13 7.39 0.59
CA TRP A 120 14.52 8.62 0.08
C TRP A 120 15.31 9.86 0.43
N ASP A 121 16.48 9.72 1.10
CA ASP A 121 17.28 10.82 1.63
C ASP A 121 16.43 11.81 2.48
N VAL A 122 15.58 11.25 3.33
CA VAL A 122 14.66 12.01 4.17
C VAL A 122 14.79 11.59 5.62
N THR A 123 15.04 12.57 6.49
CA THR A 123 14.91 12.44 7.95
C THR A 123 13.76 13.31 8.40
N ILE A 124 12.81 12.75 9.15
CA ILE A 124 11.61 13.45 9.62
C ILE A 124 11.37 13.20 11.11
N PRO A 125 11.03 14.24 11.92
CA PRO A 125 10.58 14.04 13.29
C PRO A 125 9.39 13.08 13.37
N GLN A 126 9.39 12.19 14.36
CA GLN A 126 8.34 11.18 14.48
C GLN A 126 6.94 11.76 14.63
N ASN A 127 6.81 12.89 15.35
CA ASN A 127 5.54 13.60 15.53
C ASN A 127 5.01 14.21 14.22
N GLU A 128 5.88 14.55 13.26
CA GLU A 128 5.49 15.10 11.95
C GLU A 128 5.19 14.03 10.90
N TYR A 129 5.77 12.83 11.07
CA TYR A 129 5.65 11.74 10.09
C TYR A 129 4.21 11.31 9.85
N TRP A 130 3.39 11.25 10.90
CA TRP A 130 2.07 10.59 10.85
C TRP A 130 1.04 11.28 9.95
N THR A 131 1.25 12.54 9.61
CA THR A 131 0.45 13.30 8.62
C THR A 131 1.30 13.82 7.47
N SER A 132 2.52 13.31 7.32
CA SER A 132 3.46 13.82 6.32
C SER A 132 3.13 13.35 4.91
N PRO A 133 3.53 14.12 3.89
CA PRO A 133 3.47 13.69 2.50
C PRO A 133 4.26 12.41 2.23
N LEU A 134 5.43 12.24 2.87
CA LEU A 134 6.21 11.02 2.70
C LEU A 134 5.42 9.78 3.10
N ARG A 135 4.74 9.82 4.27
CA ARG A 135 3.89 8.72 4.70
C ARG A 135 2.74 8.48 3.73
N ALA A 136 2.12 9.54 3.22
CA ALA A 136 1.07 9.43 2.20
C ALA A 136 1.56 8.67 0.96
N PHE A 137 2.76 8.99 0.47
CA PHE A 137 3.35 8.34 -0.70
C PHE A 137 3.74 6.89 -0.45
N LEU A 138 4.33 6.57 0.72
CA LEU A 138 4.68 5.19 1.08
C LEU A 138 3.44 4.30 1.22
N ILE A 139 2.36 4.81 1.83
CA ILE A 139 1.08 4.10 1.90
C ILE A 139 0.51 3.91 0.48
N ALA A 140 0.50 4.95 -0.34
CA ALA A 140 -0.02 4.89 -1.70
C ALA A 140 0.72 3.87 -2.59
N GLY A 141 2.05 3.82 -2.49
CA GLY A 141 2.86 2.80 -3.18
C GLY A 141 2.51 1.38 -2.74
N GLY A 142 2.38 1.16 -1.43
CA GLY A 142 1.95 -0.13 -0.88
C GLY A 142 0.54 -0.53 -1.32
N MET A 143 -0.40 0.43 -1.35
CA MET A 143 -1.76 0.20 -1.84
C MET A 143 -1.77 -0.19 -3.32
N ALA A 144 -1.00 0.51 -4.15
CA ALA A 144 -0.90 0.21 -5.58
C ALA A 144 -0.28 -1.16 -5.85
N MET A 145 0.73 -1.55 -5.04
CA MET A 145 1.30 -2.89 -5.12
C MET A 145 0.25 -3.96 -4.84
N VAL A 146 -0.49 -3.86 -3.75
CA VAL A 146 -1.50 -4.86 -3.34
C VAL A 146 -2.64 -4.96 -4.35
N VAL A 147 -3.15 -3.82 -4.85
CA VAL A 147 -4.23 -3.79 -5.84
C VAL A 147 -3.74 -4.31 -7.19
N GLY A 148 -2.48 -4.04 -7.57
CA GLY A 148 -1.83 -4.60 -8.74
C GLY A 148 -1.77 -6.13 -8.66
N GLU A 149 -1.19 -6.69 -7.60
CA GLU A 149 -1.11 -8.15 -7.38
C GLU A 149 -2.49 -8.83 -7.42
N TYR A 150 -3.53 -8.17 -6.89
CA TYR A 150 -4.90 -8.68 -6.98
C TYR A 150 -5.43 -8.64 -8.41
N GLY A 151 -5.16 -7.58 -9.16
CA GLY A 151 -5.51 -7.47 -10.58
C GLY A 151 -4.86 -8.58 -11.40
N ASP A 152 -3.55 -8.78 -11.23
CA ASP A 152 -2.76 -9.81 -11.91
C ASP A 152 -3.28 -11.22 -11.61
N LEU A 153 -3.64 -11.50 -10.34
CA LEU A 153 -4.29 -12.77 -9.95
C LEU A 153 -5.59 -12.99 -10.74
N LEU A 154 -6.44 -11.97 -10.83
CA LEU A 154 -7.73 -12.10 -11.54
C LEU A 154 -7.53 -12.31 -13.04
N GLU A 155 -6.62 -11.57 -13.66
CA GLU A 155 -6.27 -11.73 -15.08
C GLU A 155 -5.69 -13.14 -15.36
N ALA A 156 -4.81 -13.60 -14.49
CA ALA A 156 -4.26 -14.95 -14.59
C ALA A 156 -5.34 -16.03 -14.53
N VAL A 157 -6.29 -15.90 -13.59
CA VAL A 157 -7.44 -16.82 -13.50
C VAL A 157 -8.29 -16.80 -14.77
N GLU A 158 -8.57 -15.62 -15.30
CA GLU A 158 -9.33 -15.48 -16.56
C GLU A 158 -8.59 -16.08 -17.76
N SER A 159 -7.27 -16.02 -17.75
CA SER A 159 -6.40 -16.63 -18.77
C SER A 159 -6.21 -18.13 -18.58
N GLY A 160 -6.74 -18.71 -17.50
CA GLY A 160 -6.72 -20.16 -17.26
C GLY A 160 -5.49 -20.65 -16.50
N ALA A 161 -4.74 -19.78 -15.84
CA ALA A 161 -3.64 -20.17 -14.96
C ALA A 161 -4.16 -21.05 -13.80
N THR A 162 -3.38 -22.05 -13.44
CA THR A 162 -3.75 -23.03 -12.39
C THR A 162 -2.84 -22.97 -11.18
N THR A 163 -1.69 -22.34 -11.32
CA THR A 163 -0.69 -22.21 -10.25
C THR A 163 -0.16 -20.76 -10.19
N LYS A 164 0.41 -20.44 -9.04
CA LYS A 164 1.14 -19.18 -8.81
C LYS A 164 2.42 -19.45 -8.05
N THR A 165 3.44 -18.62 -8.30
CA THR A 165 4.78 -18.76 -7.70
C THR A 165 5.18 -17.42 -7.07
N TRP A 166 5.68 -17.48 -5.82
CA TRP A 166 6.22 -16.34 -5.08
C TRP A 166 7.64 -16.02 -5.52
N HIS A 167 7.92 -14.73 -5.77
CA HIS A 167 9.23 -14.20 -6.11
C HIS A 167 9.64 -13.05 -5.21
N THR A 168 10.92 -13.03 -4.87
CA THR A 168 11.53 -11.94 -4.10
C THR A 168 12.56 -11.21 -4.95
N GLU A 169 12.93 -9.99 -4.57
CA GLU A 169 14.00 -9.22 -5.22
C GLU A 169 15.42 -9.79 -4.97
N ARG A 170 15.55 -10.86 -4.18
CA ARG A 170 16.80 -11.56 -3.87
C ARG A 170 17.92 -10.67 -3.33
N ASP A 171 17.60 -9.46 -2.87
CA ASP A 171 18.53 -8.53 -2.27
C ASP A 171 18.62 -8.69 -0.74
N LYS A 172 19.54 -7.95 -0.11
CA LYS A 172 19.73 -7.98 1.34
C LYS A 172 18.59 -7.40 2.16
N ARG A 173 17.66 -6.62 1.52
CA ARG A 173 16.50 -6.01 2.17
C ARG A 173 15.29 -6.95 2.23
N VAL A 174 15.33 -8.07 1.51
CA VAL A 174 14.30 -9.11 1.60
C VAL A 174 14.30 -9.73 3.00
N ARG A 175 13.16 -9.77 3.65
CA ARG A 175 12.98 -10.38 4.98
C ARG A 175 13.38 -11.87 4.96
N PRO A 176 13.90 -12.40 6.06
CA PRO A 176 14.20 -13.84 6.13
C PRO A 176 12.99 -14.71 5.76
N THR A 177 11.81 -14.42 6.31
CA THR A 177 10.56 -15.14 6.05
C THR A 177 10.14 -15.12 4.58
N HIS A 178 10.30 -13.98 3.90
CA HIS A 178 10.01 -13.85 2.47
C HIS A 178 11.06 -14.59 1.62
N ARG A 179 12.32 -14.58 2.06
CA ARG A 179 13.38 -15.32 1.38
C ARG A 179 13.17 -16.83 1.43
N GLU A 180 12.60 -17.33 2.53
CA GLU A 180 12.21 -18.74 2.66
C GLU A 180 11.03 -19.11 1.75
N ALA A 181 10.17 -18.15 1.42
CA ALA A 181 9.06 -18.34 0.50
C ALA A 181 9.47 -18.24 -0.99
N GLU A 182 10.69 -17.81 -1.30
CA GLU A 182 11.18 -17.71 -2.69
C GLU A 182 10.95 -18.99 -3.47
N SER A 183 10.35 -18.88 -4.65
CA SER A 183 9.98 -19.99 -5.54
C SER A 183 8.94 -20.96 -4.96
N GLN A 184 8.25 -20.60 -3.89
CA GLN A 184 7.10 -21.37 -3.42
C GLN A 184 6.01 -21.33 -4.48
N THR A 185 5.60 -22.50 -4.99
CA THR A 185 4.54 -22.65 -5.98
C THR A 185 3.36 -23.36 -5.35
N VAL A 186 2.17 -22.78 -5.50
CA VAL A 186 0.90 -23.31 -4.95
C VAL A 186 -0.19 -23.27 -6.04
N ALA A 187 -1.29 -23.98 -5.82
CA ALA A 187 -2.46 -23.83 -6.69
C ALA A 187 -2.98 -22.36 -6.61
N ILE A 188 -3.58 -21.88 -7.70
CA ILE A 188 -3.90 -20.44 -7.86
C ILE A 188 -4.76 -19.88 -6.73
N TRP A 189 -5.63 -20.70 -6.12
CA TRP A 189 -6.49 -20.30 -5.00
C TRP A 189 -5.97 -20.75 -3.62
N GLU A 190 -4.82 -21.40 -3.55
CA GLU A 190 -4.17 -21.72 -2.28
C GLU A 190 -3.27 -20.57 -1.84
N PRO A 191 -3.27 -20.22 -0.53
CA PRO A 191 -2.39 -19.18 -0.04
C PRO A 191 -0.93 -19.63 -0.05
N PHE A 192 -0.01 -18.69 -0.19
CA PHE A 192 1.40 -18.89 0.17
C PHE A 192 1.53 -18.90 1.69
N ILE A 193 2.55 -19.61 2.19
CA ILE A 193 2.93 -19.58 3.60
C ILE A 193 4.21 -18.77 3.74
N VAL A 194 4.13 -17.61 4.39
CA VAL A 194 5.24 -16.69 4.58
C VAL A 194 5.37 -16.36 6.07
N GLY A 195 6.48 -16.73 6.69
CA GLY A 195 6.65 -16.52 8.13
C GLY A 195 5.61 -17.24 9.02
N GLY A 196 4.97 -18.28 8.49
CA GLY A 196 3.88 -19.02 9.16
C GLY A 196 2.49 -18.41 8.97
N TRP A 197 2.38 -17.32 8.18
CA TRP A 197 1.11 -16.65 7.82
C TRP A 197 0.68 -17.00 6.41
N GLU A 198 -0.64 -16.97 6.19
CA GLU A 198 -1.25 -17.21 4.89
C GLU A 198 -1.39 -15.86 4.14
N LEU A 199 -0.93 -15.82 2.87
CA LEU A 199 -1.10 -14.69 1.97
C LEU A 199 -1.53 -15.19 0.59
N MET A 200 -2.60 -14.63 0.04
CA MET A 200 -3.01 -14.99 -1.33
C MET A 200 -2.01 -14.51 -2.37
N PHE A 201 -1.33 -13.39 -2.10
CA PHE A 201 -0.25 -12.81 -2.91
C PHE A 201 0.57 -11.86 -2.03
N PRO A 202 1.72 -11.33 -2.50
CA PRO A 202 2.53 -10.39 -1.75
C PRO A 202 1.76 -9.14 -1.29
N GLY A 203 1.82 -8.86 0.01
CA GLY A 203 1.13 -7.72 0.62
C GLY A 203 -0.33 -7.96 1.01
N ASP A 204 -0.88 -9.16 0.78
CA ASP A 204 -2.26 -9.48 1.18
C ASP A 204 -2.43 -9.54 2.70
N ALA A 205 -3.22 -8.60 3.24
CA ALA A 205 -3.56 -8.51 4.66
C ALA A 205 -4.85 -9.24 5.03
N THR A 206 -5.62 -9.76 4.06
CA THR A 206 -6.99 -10.22 4.29
C THR A 206 -7.06 -11.54 5.07
N LEU A 207 -5.98 -12.32 5.03
CA LEU A 207 -5.87 -13.58 5.77
C LEU A 207 -5.21 -13.42 7.17
N GLY A 208 -5.00 -12.18 7.62
CA GLY A 208 -4.57 -11.89 8.99
C GLY A 208 -3.06 -11.86 9.20
N ALA A 209 -2.26 -11.79 8.14
CA ALA A 209 -0.83 -11.57 8.26
C ALA A 209 -0.53 -10.22 8.95
N PRO A 210 0.47 -10.14 9.84
CA PRO A 210 0.80 -8.92 10.57
C PRO A 210 1.57 -7.93 9.70
N ASP A 211 1.56 -6.65 10.12
CA ASP A 211 2.21 -5.56 9.39
C ASP A 211 3.69 -5.82 9.09
N GLU A 212 4.38 -6.56 9.97
CA GLU A 212 5.78 -6.93 9.80
C GLU A 212 6.03 -7.77 8.55
N GLU A 213 5.03 -8.51 8.07
CA GLU A 213 5.13 -9.28 6.83
C GLU A 213 4.61 -8.49 5.60
N LEU A 214 3.85 -7.43 5.81
CA LEU A 214 3.14 -6.72 4.75
C LEU A 214 3.83 -5.42 4.31
N CYS A 215 4.21 -4.57 5.30
CA CYS A 215 4.72 -3.22 5.03
C CYS A 215 6.00 -3.24 4.20
N SER A 216 6.04 -2.41 3.14
CA SER A 216 7.22 -2.30 2.25
C SER A 216 7.67 -3.63 1.63
N CYS A 217 6.75 -4.58 1.45
CA CYS A 217 6.99 -5.79 0.68
C CYS A 217 7.22 -5.41 -0.79
N ARG A 218 8.25 -6.04 -1.41
CA ARG A 218 8.62 -5.84 -2.82
C ARG A 218 8.58 -7.15 -3.61
N CYS A 219 8.03 -8.19 -3.00
CA CYS A 219 7.81 -9.46 -3.66
C CYS A 219 6.67 -9.34 -4.67
N HIS A 220 6.64 -10.23 -5.64
CA HIS A 220 5.58 -10.32 -6.63
C HIS A 220 5.23 -11.78 -6.90
N SER A 221 4.13 -12.02 -7.60
CA SER A 221 3.68 -13.35 -8.03
C SER A 221 3.81 -13.51 -9.54
N THR A 222 4.17 -14.72 -9.98
CA THR A 222 3.98 -15.13 -11.39
C THR A 222 2.97 -16.26 -11.48
N TYR A 223 2.33 -16.41 -12.62
CA TYR A 223 1.19 -17.30 -12.82
C TYR A 223 1.41 -18.24 -14.01
N ALA A 224 0.94 -19.51 -13.91
CA ALA A 224 1.07 -20.51 -14.95
C ALA A 224 -0.14 -21.46 -15.04
#